data_9307540eca01ba279a811f8baa4c920a
#
_entry.id   9307540eca01ba279a811f8baa4c920a
#
_cell.length_a   1.000
_cell.length_b   1.000
_cell.length_c   1.000
_cell.angle_alpha   90.00
_cell.angle_beta   90.00
_cell.angle_gamma   90.00
#
_symmetry.space_group_name_H-M   'P 1'
#
loop_
_entity.id
_entity.type
_entity.pdbx_description
1 polymer ?
#
loop_
_entity_poly.entity_id
_entity_poly.type
_entity_poly.pdbx_seq_one_letter_code
_entity_poly.pdbx_strand_id
1 'polypeptide(L)'
;MAGAPMSALSPTAMLEDAEARRFLMLSGTFLCSMQVSAILEEYIYVSLPGFANFFWTVAMVELGFFAVSALAVRWKEYGTQGFFIQKPQAPWLLYLVMALLLGLSQGLGKVTFRYLNYATNTVVKSAKLVPTLIISVVWLRRSISGAQWIAALLLVLSSAFMALGEQAAEPSYNPVGLVISAVQLLCAALQGNMQEKALKDHGASIT
;
A
#
# COMPACT_ATOMS: atom_id res chain seq x y z
N MET A 1 -26.80 -20.67 1.01
CA MET A 1 -26.68 -20.56 -0.46
C MET A 1 -25.20 -20.42 -0.78
N ALA A 2 -24.60 -21.48 -1.33
CA ALA A 2 -23.19 -21.50 -1.67
C ALA A 2 -22.96 -20.59 -2.91
N GLY A 3 -22.12 -19.59 -2.75
CA GLY A 3 -21.73 -18.72 -3.85
C GLY A 3 -21.00 -19.53 -4.92
N ALA A 4 -21.44 -19.43 -6.16
CA ALA A 4 -20.78 -20.07 -7.31
C ALA A 4 -19.33 -19.55 -7.39
N PRO A 5 -18.36 -20.41 -7.73
CA PRO A 5 -16.96 -19.97 -7.84
C PRO A 5 -16.82 -18.98 -9.02
N MET A 6 -16.19 -17.84 -8.75
CA MET A 6 -15.92 -16.74 -9.70
C MET A 6 -15.09 -17.13 -10.94
N SER A 7 -14.70 -18.40 -11.06
CA SER A 7 -13.83 -18.91 -12.13
C SER A 7 -14.54 -19.35 -13.42
N ALA A 8 -15.88 -19.23 -13.48
CA ALA A 8 -16.66 -19.78 -14.61
C ALA A 8 -17.37 -18.73 -15.49
N LEU A 9 -17.21 -17.42 -15.22
CA LEU A 9 -17.86 -16.39 -16.02
C LEU A 9 -16.95 -15.98 -17.19
N SER A 10 -17.47 -16.11 -18.41
CA SER A 10 -16.82 -15.57 -19.60
C SER A 10 -16.65 -14.05 -19.46
N PRO A 11 -15.59 -13.42 -20.01
CA PRO A 11 -15.39 -11.98 -19.92
C PRO A 11 -16.58 -11.14 -20.36
N THR A 12 -17.38 -11.67 -21.29
CA THR A 12 -18.62 -11.03 -21.79
C THR A 12 -19.75 -11.09 -20.77
N ALA A 13 -19.93 -12.19 -20.05
CA ALA A 13 -20.95 -12.31 -19.01
C ALA A 13 -20.64 -11.43 -17.78
N MET A 14 -19.37 -11.21 -17.44
CA MET A 14 -18.96 -10.28 -16.37
C MET A 14 -19.28 -8.81 -16.69
N LEU A 15 -19.29 -8.44 -17.96
CA LEU A 15 -19.61 -7.07 -18.40
C LEU A 15 -21.11 -6.78 -18.40
N GLU A 16 -21.95 -7.80 -18.42
CA GLU A 16 -23.41 -7.66 -18.36
C GLU A 16 -23.94 -7.48 -16.94
N ASP A 17 -23.16 -7.92 -15.93
CA ASP A 17 -23.53 -7.76 -14.52
C ASP A 17 -23.22 -6.33 -14.05
N ALA A 18 -24.24 -5.64 -13.53
CA ALA A 18 -24.13 -4.26 -13.04
C ALA A 18 -23.12 -4.11 -11.89
N GLU A 19 -22.98 -5.13 -11.03
CA GLU A 19 -22.01 -5.13 -9.93
C GLU A 19 -20.59 -5.32 -10.45
N ALA A 20 -20.39 -6.22 -11.41
CA ALA A 20 -19.10 -6.43 -12.06
C ALA A 20 -18.65 -5.16 -12.80
N ARG A 21 -19.57 -4.47 -13.49
CA ARG A 21 -19.30 -3.17 -14.13
C ARG A 21 -18.86 -2.10 -13.12
N ARG A 22 -19.56 -1.98 -12.01
CA ARG A 22 -19.20 -1.04 -10.93
C ARG A 22 -17.81 -1.36 -10.37
N PHE A 23 -17.54 -2.63 -10.10
CA PHE A 23 -16.22 -3.07 -9.62
C PHE A 23 -15.12 -2.73 -10.63
N LEU A 24 -15.31 -3.01 -11.91
CA LEU A 24 -14.34 -2.71 -12.97
C LEU A 24 -14.12 -1.20 -13.13
N MET A 25 -15.19 -0.39 -13.09
CA MET A 25 -15.07 1.06 -13.15
C MET A 25 -14.29 1.62 -11.94
N LEU A 26 -14.64 1.19 -10.71
CA LEU A 26 -13.95 1.62 -9.51
C LEU A 26 -12.47 1.17 -9.50
N SER A 27 -12.20 -0.07 -9.87
CA SER A 27 -10.84 -0.60 -9.96
C SER A 27 -10.04 0.11 -11.04
N GLY A 28 -10.63 0.35 -12.21
CA GLY A 28 -9.99 1.10 -13.30
C GLY A 28 -9.69 2.55 -12.91
N THR A 29 -10.64 3.24 -12.30
CA THR A 29 -10.45 4.61 -11.80
C THR A 29 -9.35 4.66 -10.74
N PHE A 30 -9.34 3.69 -9.81
CA PHE A 30 -8.30 3.58 -8.80
C PHE A 30 -6.92 3.37 -9.41
N LEU A 31 -6.78 2.44 -10.35
CA LEU A 31 -5.52 2.16 -11.04
C LEU A 31 -5.02 3.39 -11.82
N CYS A 32 -5.90 4.06 -12.58
CA CYS A 32 -5.55 5.29 -13.29
C CYS A 32 -5.09 6.40 -12.33
N SER A 33 -5.81 6.60 -11.22
CA SER A 33 -5.45 7.57 -10.20
C SER A 33 -4.09 7.27 -9.57
N MET A 34 -3.80 6.00 -9.29
CA MET A 34 -2.49 5.56 -8.79
C MET A 34 -1.36 5.83 -9.78
N GLN A 35 -1.60 5.59 -11.09
CA GLN A 35 -0.59 5.88 -12.13
C GLN A 35 -0.34 7.38 -12.28
N VAL A 36 -1.38 8.19 -12.30
CA VAL A 36 -1.23 9.67 -12.35
C VAL A 36 -0.48 10.18 -11.13
N SER A 37 -0.80 9.68 -9.93
CA SER A 37 -0.08 10.02 -8.71
C SER A 37 1.39 9.64 -8.78
N ALA A 38 1.71 8.45 -9.31
CA ALA A 38 3.09 7.98 -9.48
C ALA A 38 3.89 8.88 -10.44
N ILE A 39 3.30 9.26 -11.57
CA ILE A 39 3.94 10.16 -12.55
C ILE A 39 4.19 11.54 -11.94
N LEU A 40 3.22 12.10 -11.21
CA LEU A 40 3.37 13.38 -10.53
C LEU A 40 4.45 13.32 -9.44
N GLU A 41 4.50 12.22 -8.70
CA GLU A 41 5.52 11.98 -7.67
C GLU A 41 6.92 11.95 -8.31
N GLU A 42 7.10 11.19 -9.40
CA GLU A 42 8.35 11.14 -10.15
C GLU A 42 8.76 12.53 -10.66
N TYR A 43 7.83 13.26 -11.27
CA TYR A 43 8.08 14.61 -11.76
C TYR A 43 8.55 15.55 -10.66
N ILE A 44 7.91 15.51 -9.48
CA ILE A 44 8.28 16.35 -8.33
C ILE A 44 9.70 16.05 -7.86
N TYR A 45 10.06 14.76 -7.71
CA TYR A 45 11.36 14.38 -7.17
C TYR A 45 12.51 14.50 -8.17
N VAL A 46 12.25 14.34 -9.47
CA VAL A 46 13.28 14.41 -10.52
C VAL A 46 13.44 15.84 -11.03
N SER A 47 12.35 16.57 -11.25
CA SER A 47 12.38 17.87 -11.97
C SER A 47 12.53 19.10 -11.06
N LEU A 48 12.21 18.96 -9.74
CA LEU A 48 12.29 20.08 -8.81
C LEU A 48 13.52 19.98 -7.90
N PRO A 49 14.62 20.68 -8.21
CA PRO A 49 15.82 20.64 -7.39
C PRO A 49 15.55 21.19 -5.98
N GLY A 50 15.99 20.43 -4.97
CA GLY A 50 15.80 20.76 -3.56
C GLY A 50 14.54 20.17 -2.91
N PHE A 51 13.56 19.72 -3.69
CA PHE A 51 12.34 19.10 -3.15
C PHE A 51 12.63 17.77 -2.44
N ALA A 52 13.68 17.07 -2.86
CA ALA A 52 14.15 15.85 -2.21
C ALA A 52 14.54 16.03 -0.73
N ASN A 53 14.71 17.26 -0.24
CA ASN A 53 14.97 17.55 1.16
C ASN A 53 13.69 17.65 2.01
N PHE A 54 12.52 17.78 1.37
CA PHE A 54 11.23 17.97 2.03
C PHE A 54 10.37 16.70 2.08
N PHE A 55 10.98 15.53 1.98
CA PHE A 55 10.27 14.25 1.91
C PHE A 55 9.30 14.01 3.09
N TRP A 56 9.65 14.42 4.31
CA TRP A 56 8.74 14.32 5.46
C TRP A 56 7.54 15.26 5.33
N THR A 57 7.75 16.47 4.82
CA THR A 57 6.66 17.43 4.58
C THR A 57 5.69 16.89 3.52
N VAL A 58 6.21 16.32 2.42
CA VAL A 58 5.38 15.69 1.39
C VAL A 58 4.57 14.53 1.96
N ALA A 59 5.20 13.65 2.76
CA ALA A 59 4.50 12.56 3.42
C ALA A 59 3.40 13.04 4.37
N MET A 60 3.65 14.12 5.13
CA MET A 60 2.65 14.71 6.03
C MET A 60 1.48 15.32 5.27
N VAL A 61 1.73 16.02 4.17
CA VAL A 61 0.67 16.58 3.32
C VAL A 61 -0.18 15.46 2.72
N GLU A 62 0.45 14.41 2.20
CA GLU A 62 -0.26 13.25 1.66
C GLU A 62 -1.14 12.56 2.71
N LEU A 63 -0.61 12.30 3.90
CA LEU A 63 -1.40 11.76 5.02
C LEU A 63 -2.53 12.70 5.45
N GLY A 64 -2.32 14.01 5.40
CA GLY A 64 -3.35 15.01 5.65
C GLY A 64 -4.50 14.91 4.65
N PHE A 65 -4.20 14.77 3.36
CA PHE A 65 -5.21 14.56 2.33
C PHE A 65 -5.99 13.26 2.53
N PHE A 66 -5.31 12.16 2.89
CA PHE A 66 -6.00 10.91 3.22
C PHE A 66 -6.93 11.06 4.43
N ALA A 67 -6.48 11.76 5.48
CA ALA A 67 -7.29 12.02 6.66
C ALA A 67 -8.54 12.86 6.31
N VAL A 68 -8.37 13.94 5.56
CA VAL A 68 -9.49 14.80 5.12
C VAL A 68 -10.47 14.01 4.24
N SER A 69 -9.97 13.21 3.31
CA SER A 69 -10.81 12.37 2.46
C SER A 69 -11.60 11.34 3.26
N ALA A 70 -10.96 10.68 4.23
CA ALA A 70 -11.62 9.73 5.12
C ALA A 70 -12.70 10.41 5.97
N LEU A 71 -12.41 11.61 6.49
CA LEU A 71 -13.39 12.42 7.22
C LEU A 71 -14.59 12.82 6.35
N ALA A 72 -14.36 13.20 5.09
CA ALA A 72 -15.41 13.57 4.15
C ALA A 72 -16.33 12.38 3.82
N VAL A 73 -15.75 11.19 3.59
CA VAL A 73 -16.52 9.96 3.37
C VAL A 73 -17.36 9.63 4.60
N ARG A 74 -16.74 9.66 5.78
CA ARG A 74 -17.42 9.40 7.04
C ARG A 74 -18.57 10.38 7.30
N TRP A 75 -18.37 11.66 6.99
CA TRP A 75 -19.42 12.67 7.11
C TRP A 75 -20.60 12.36 6.16
N LYS A 76 -20.29 11.95 4.92
CA LYS A 76 -21.33 11.59 3.94
C LYS A 76 -22.16 10.37 4.37
N GLU A 77 -21.51 9.38 5.00
CA GLU A 77 -22.17 8.13 5.40
C GLU A 77 -23.00 8.28 6.69
N TYR A 78 -22.47 8.97 7.69
CA TYR A 78 -23.07 9.01 9.03
C TYR A 78 -23.74 10.36 9.39
N GLY A 79 -23.58 11.39 8.56
CA GLY A 79 -24.06 12.74 8.84
C GLY A 79 -23.40 13.38 10.06
N THR A 80 -23.86 14.57 10.43
CA THR A 80 -23.26 15.34 11.53
C THR A 80 -23.43 14.70 12.91
N GLN A 81 -24.52 13.97 13.14
CA GLN A 81 -24.77 13.33 14.45
C GLN A 81 -24.01 12.01 14.62
N GLY A 82 -23.87 11.21 13.57
CA GLY A 82 -23.13 9.93 13.60
C GLY A 82 -21.62 10.09 13.66
N PHE A 83 -21.11 11.20 13.18
CA PHE A 83 -19.67 11.47 13.12
C PHE A 83 -18.95 11.42 14.48
N PHE A 84 -19.59 11.95 15.54
CA PHE A 84 -19.03 12.02 16.88
C PHE A 84 -19.41 10.87 17.81
N ILE A 85 -20.45 10.10 17.49
CA ILE A 85 -21.08 9.15 18.43
C ILE A 85 -20.55 7.73 18.29
N GLN A 86 -19.92 7.41 17.16
CA GLN A 86 -19.39 6.05 16.97
C GLN A 86 -18.17 5.79 17.84
N LYS A 87 -18.36 4.88 18.80
CA LYS A 87 -17.26 4.36 19.62
C LYS A 87 -16.30 3.57 18.74
N PRO A 88 -14.97 3.73 18.93
CA PRO A 88 -13.99 2.90 18.23
C PRO A 88 -14.26 1.44 18.57
N GLN A 89 -14.37 0.59 17.55
CA GLN A 89 -14.65 -0.84 17.69
C GLN A 89 -13.43 -1.61 18.22
N ALA A 90 -12.23 -1.08 17.99
CA ALA A 90 -10.97 -1.64 18.47
C ALA A 90 -10.32 -0.76 19.55
N PRO A 91 -9.39 -1.28 20.36
CA PRO A 91 -8.65 -0.49 21.34
C PRO A 91 -7.92 0.68 20.68
N TRP A 92 -7.95 1.88 21.30
CA TRP A 92 -7.33 3.08 20.75
C TRP A 92 -5.81 2.91 20.50
N LEU A 93 -5.13 2.10 21.32
CA LEU A 93 -3.72 1.79 21.17
C LEU A 93 -3.42 1.11 19.81
N LEU A 94 -4.34 0.25 19.34
CA LEU A 94 -4.20 -0.39 18.04
C LEU A 94 -4.23 0.63 16.90
N TYR A 95 -5.16 1.59 16.96
CA TYR A 95 -5.22 2.68 15.97
C TYR A 95 -3.96 3.54 16.01
N LEU A 96 -3.44 3.85 17.21
CA LEU A 96 -2.21 4.62 17.34
C LEU A 96 -1.01 3.89 16.70
N VAL A 97 -0.85 2.61 16.99
CA VAL A 97 0.24 1.80 16.41
C VAL A 97 0.12 1.72 14.88
N MET A 98 -1.10 1.48 14.37
CA MET A 98 -1.34 1.46 12.91
C MET A 98 -1.04 2.81 12.26
N ALA A 99 -1.41 3.93 12.90
CA ALA A 99 -1.12 5.27 12.41
C ALA A 99 0.39 5.57 12.40
N LEU A 100 1.12 5.17 13.45
CA LEU A 100 2.58 5.30 13.50
C LEU A 100 3.27 4.45 12.42
N LEU A 101 2.86 3.20 12.23
CA LEU A 101 3.40 2.33 11.19
C LEU A 101 3.11 2.89 9.80
N LEU A 102 1.92 3.43 9.57
CA LEU A 102 1.56 4.09 8.32
C LEU A 102 2.43 5.31 8.07
N GLY A 103 2.56 6.20 9.06
CA GLY A 103 3.38 7.41 8.96
C GLY A 103 4.85 7.09 8.69
N LEU A 104 5.42 6.11 9.42
CA LEU A 104 6.79 5.64 9.19
C LEU A 104 6.95 5.04 7.79
N SER A 105 6.05 4.18 7.36
CA SER A 105 6.10 3.57 6.04
C SER A 105 6.04 4.63 4.93
N GLN A 106 5.15 5.60 5.02
CA GLN A 106 5.04 6.68 4.03
C GLN A 106 6.26 7.60 4.06
N GLY A 107 6.71 8.03 5.24
CA GLY A 107 7.89 8.87 5.37
C GLY A 107 9.16 8.21 4.85
N LEU A 108 9.44 6.98 5.28
CA LEU A 108 10.60 6.22 4.79
C LEU A 108 10.52 5.98 3.28
N GLY A 109 9.32 5.74 2.74
CA GLY A 109 9.11 5.59 1.31
C GLY A 109 9.48 6.82 0.48
N LYS A 110 9.34 8.00 1.02
CA LYS A 110 9.80 9.24 0.38
C LYS A 110 11.32 9.45 0.56
N VAL A 111 11.87 9.06 1.71
CA VAL A 111 13.32 9.13 1.96
C VAL A 111 14.12 8.26 0.98
N THR A 112 13.56 7.12 0.54
CA THR A 112 14.25 6.24 -0.41
C THR A 112 14.56 6.90 -1.75
N PHE A 113 13.75 7.87 -2.21
CA PHE A 113 14.01 8.64 -3.44
C PHE A 113 15.31 9.47 -3.41
N ARG A 114 15.88 9.68 -2.22
CA ARG A 114 17.18 10.33 -2.08
C ARG A 114 18.35 9.40 -2.43
N TYR A 115 18.14 8.09 -2.30
CA TYR A 115 19.21 7.08 -2.38
C TYR A 115 19.04 6.12 -3.56
N LEU A 116 17.82 5.97 -4.05
CA LEU A 116 17.46 5.09 -5.16
C LEU A 116 16.74 5.90 -6.23
N ASN A 117 16.94 5.53 -7.48
CA ASN A 117 16.14 6.12 -8.56
C ASN A 117 14.68 5.64 -8.45
N TYR A 118 13.78 6.34 -9.17
CA TYR A 118 12.35 6.07 -9.11
C TYR A 118 11.99 4.64 -9.55
N ALA A 119 12.60 4.15 -10.62
CA ALA A 119 12.34 2.83 -11.18
C ALA A 119 12.67 1.73 -10.17
N THR A 120 13.87 1.76 -9.59
CA THR A 120 14.30 0.77 -8.58
C THR A 120 13.45 0.84 -7.32
N ASN A 121 13.14 2.05 -6.83
CA ASN A 121 12.26 2.21 -5.68
C ASN A 121 10.88 1.59 -5.92
N THR A 122 10.31 1.76 -7.11
CA THR A 122 9.02 1.19 -7.47
C THR A 122 9.05 -0.34 -7.51
N VAL A 123 10.11 -0.91 -8.09
CA VAL A 123 10.29 -2.36 -8.15
C VAL A 123 10.52 -2.94 -6.75
N VAL A 124 11.35 -2.31 -5.92
CA VAL A 124 11.57 -2.73 -4.52
C VAL A 124 10.27 -2.64 -3.71
N LYS A 125 9.46 -1.61 -3.91
CA LYS A 125 8.13 -1.49 -3.26
C LYS A 125 7.20 -2.66 -3.63
N SER A 126 7.30 -3.23 -4.83
CA SER A 126 6.50 -4.40 -5.22
C SER A 126 6.84 -5.65 -4.41
N ALA A 127 8.08 -5.76 -3.90
CA ALA A 127 8.51 -6.85 -3.01
C ALA A 127 7.81 -6.84 -1.63
N LYS A 128 6.96 -5.83 -1.33
CA LYS A 128 6.12 -5.77 -0.13
C LYS A 128 5.30 -7.05 0.10
N LEU A 129 4.95 -7.77 -0.96
CA LEU A 129 4.21 -9.02 -0.84
C LEU A 129 4.93 -10.05 0.02
N VAL A 130 6.27 -10.10 -0.02
CA VAL A 130 7.06 -11.10 0.73
C VAL A 130 6.93 -10.93 2.24
N PRO A 131 7.28 -9.78 2.85
CA PRO A 131 7.09 -9.59 4.28
C PRO A 131 5.62 -9.70 4.69
N THR A 132 4.68 -9.26 3.83
CA THR A 132 3.24 -9.42 4.09
C THR A 132 2.85 -10.89 4.18
N LEU A 133 3.30 -11.75 3.25
CA LEU A 133 3.03 -13.18 3.27
C LEU A 133 3.63 -13.85 4.50
N ILE A 134 4.89 -13.56 4.84
CA ILE A 134 5.57 -14.12 6.01
C ILE A 134 4.79 -13.77 7.28
N ILE A 135 4.45 -12.51 7.49
CA ILE A 135 3.70 -12.06 8.65
C ILE A 135 2.30 -12.69 8.68
N SER A 136 1.62 -12.81 7.54
CA SER A 136 0.31 -13.47 7.44
C SER A 136 0.38 -14.94 7.85
N VAL A 137 1.42 -15.68 7.47
CA VAL A 137 1.61 -17.07 7.90
C VAL A 137 1.88 -17.16 9.39
N VAL A 138 2.82 -16.36 9.89
CA VAL A 138 3.29 -16.45 11.28
C VAL A 138 2.23 -15.91 12.25
N TRP A 139 1.64 -14.79 11.94
CA TRP A 139 0.74 -14.09 12.87
C TRP A 139 -0.73 -14.45 12.68
N LEU A 140 -1.22 -14.43 11.42
CA LEU A 140 -2.61 -14.77 11.13
C LEU A 140 -2.85 -16.27 10.92
N ARG A 141 -1.79 -17.12 10.95
CA ARG A 141 -1.83 -18.56 10.70
C ARG A 141 -2.56 -18.93 9.41
N ARG A 142 -2.41 -18.09 8.38
CA ARG A 142 -3.06 -18.27 7.09
C ARG A 142 -2.32 -19.34 6.28
N SER A 143 -3.04 -20.28 5.69
CA SER A 143 -2.48 -21.19 4.70
C SER A 143 -2.23 -20.44 3.37
N ILE A 144 -1.02 -20.52 2.85
CA ILE A 144 -0.61 -19.88 1.61
C ILE A 144 -0.33 -20.95 0.57
N SER A 145 -0.84 -20.78 -0.65
CA SER A 145 -0.61 -21.72 -1.74
C SER A 145 0.84 -21.67 -2.24
N GLY A 146 1.33 -22.79 -2.77
CA GLY A 146 2.67 -22.85 -3.39
C GLY A 146 2.87 -21.83 -4.51
N ALA A 147 1.83 -21.53 -5.28
CA ALA A 147 1.87 -20.53 -6.33
C ALA A 147 2.15 -19.11 -5.78
N GLN A 148 1.60 -18.77 -4.61
CA GLN A 148 1.87 -17.48 -3.95
C GLN A 148 3.31 -17.36 -3.48
N TRP A 149 3.92 -18.45 -2.99
CA TRP A 149 5.35 -18.49 -2.64
C TRP A 149 6.25 -18.32 -3.86
N ILE A 150 5.92 -18.97 -4.98
CA ILE A 150 6.67 -18.83 -6.24
C ILE A 150 6.58 -17.38 -6.74
N ALA A 151 5.38 -16.78 -6.74
CA ALA A 151 5.19 -15.39 -7.14
C ALA A 151 5.99 -14.42 -6.24
N ALA A 152 5.99 -14.63 -4.92
CA ALA A 152 6.76 -13.84 -3.99
C ALA A 152 8.27 -13.96 -4.25
N LEU A 153 8.77 -15.17 -4.51
CA LEU A 153 10.18 -15.40 -4.85
C LEU A 153 10.57 -14.69 -6.14
N LEU A 154 9.75 -14.78 -7.19
CA LEU A 154 9.99 -14.08 -8.47
C LEU A 154 10.05 -12.57 -8.30
N LEU A 155 9.19 -11.98 -7.43
CA LEU A 155 9.22 -10.55 -7.10
C LEU A 155 10.51 -10.15 -6.37
N VAL A 156 11.01 -10.97 -5.45
CA VAL A 156 12.30 -10.70 -4.78
C VAL A 156 13.44 -10.76 -5.79
N LEU A 157 13.47 -11.78 -6.63
CA LEU A 157 14.50 -11.94 -7.64
C LEU A 157 14.50 -10.77 -8.63
N SER A 158 13.32 -10.35 -9.12
CA SER A 158 13.22 -9.20 -10.02
C SER A 158 13.71 -7.91 -9.36
N SER A 159 13.36 -7.69 -8.09
CA SER A 159 13.83 -6.53 -7.31
C SER A 159 15.35 -6.56 -7.10
N ALA A 160 15.92 -7.73 -6.83
CA ALA A 160 17.36 -7.90 -6.68
C ALA A 160 18.11 -7.64 -8.00
N PHE A 161 17.64 -8.19 -9.12
CA PHE A 161 18.23 -7.94 -10.44
C PHE A 161 18.16 -6.45 -10.83
N MET A 162 17.05 -5.78 -10.53
CA MET A 162 16.92 -4.35 -10.79
C MET A 162 17.92 -3.54 -9.96
N ALA A 163 18.05 -3.83 -8.67
CA ALA A 163 19.00 -3.17 -7.78
C ALA A 163 20.46 -3.39 -8.22
N LEU A 164 20.82 -4.60 -8.66
CA LEU A 164 22.14 -4.90 -9.20
C LEU A 164 22.41 -4.18 -10.52
N GLY A 165 21.41 -4.07 -11.38
CA GLY A 165 21.50 -3.32 -12.63
C GLY A 165 21.72 -1.82 -12.39
N GLU A 166 21.02 -1.22 -11.43
CA GLU A 166 21.22 0.18 -11.04
C GLU A 166 22.61 0.41 -10.46
N GLN A 167 23.07 -0.48 -9.57
CA GLN A 167 24.41 -0.40 -9.01
C GLN A 167 25.51 -0.43 -10.07
N ALA A 168 25.29 -1.18 -11.16
CA ALA A 168 26.24 -1.26 -12.28
C ALA A 168 26.17 -0.02 -13.20
N ALA A 169 25.00 0.62 -13.31
CA ALA A 169 24.75 1.73 -14.25
C ALA A 169 25.01 3.10 -13.63
N GLU A 170 24.79 3.28 -12.33
CA GLU A 170 24.90 4.58 -11.65
C GLU A 170 25.97 4.56 -10.54
N PRO A 171 27.03 5.40 -10.68
CA PRO A 171 28.07 5.52 -9.66
C PRO A 171 27.58 6.10 -8.32
N SER A 172 26.43 6.78 -8.32
CA SER A 172 25.81 7.39 -7.15
C SER A 172 24.92 6.46 -6.34
N TYR A 173 24.80 5.18 -6.76
CA TYR A 173 24.01 4.19 -6.06
C TYR A 173 24.44 4.00 -4.61
N ASN A 174 23.48 4.13 -3.69
CA ASN A 174 23.76 3.97 -2.26
C ASN A 174 22.94 2.82 -1.67
N PRO A 175 23.59 1.73 -1.18
CA PRO A 175 22.89 0.58 -0.62
C PRO A 175 22.07 0.90 0.64
N VAL A 176 22.32 2.05 1.29
CA VAL A 176 21.50 2.54 2.42
C VAL A 176 20.03 2.69 1.99
N GLY A 177 19.78 3.08 0.74
CA GLY A 177 18.42 3.16 0.20
C GLY A 177 17.67 1.82 0.25
N LEU A 178 18.33 0.70 -0.02
CA LEU A 178 17.72 -0.64 0.08
C LEU A 178 17.38 -1.01 1.52
N VAL A 179 18.24 -0.66 2.49
CA VAL A 179 17.97 -0.91 3.91
C VAL A 179 16.75 -0.10 4.36
N ILE A 180 16.67 1.18 4.00
CA ILE A 180 15.53 2.04 4.31
C ILE A 180 14.26 1.47 3.68
N SER A 181 14.33 1.03 2.40
CA SER A 181 13.21 0.39 1.72
C SER A 181 12.76 -0.89 2.43
N ALA A 182 13.69 -1.73 2.88
CA ALA A 182 13.36 -2.96 3.61
C ALA A 182 12.60 -2.65 4.91
N VAL A 183 13.04 -1.65 5.68
CA VAL A 183 12.35 -1.20 6.90
C VAL A 183 10.96 -0.65 6.56
N GLN A 184 10.86 0.17 5.51
CA GLN A 184 9.57 0.67 5.00
C GLN A 184 8.61 -0.46 4.67
N LEU A 185 9.08 -1.49 3.94
CA LEU A 185 8.28 -2.64 3.54
C LEU A 185 7.79 -3.45 4.75
N LEU A 186 8.63 -3.62 5.76
CA LEU A 186 8.25 -4.26 7.02
C LEU A 186 7.17 -3.47 7.76
N CYS A 187 7.33 -2.15 7.90
CA CYS A 187 6.31 -1.30 8.51
C CYS A 187 4.97 -1.38 7.76
N ALA A 188 5.00 -1.32 6.43
CA ALA A 188 3.82 -1.41 5.59
C ALA A 188 3.14 -2.80 5.67
N ALA A 189 3.93 -3.87 5.77
CA ALA A 189 3.42 -5.23 5.91
C ALA A 189 2.80 -5.46 7.29
N LEU A 190 3.44 -4.97 8.35
CA LEU A 190 2.89 -5.02 9.71
C LEU A 190 1.57 -4.25 9.80
N GLN A 191 1.53 -3.02 9.27
CA GLN A 191 0.32 -2.21 9.25
C GLN A 191 -0.83 -2.92 8.55
N GLY A 192 -0.62 -3.49 7.36
CA GLY A 192 -1.65 -4.22 6.62
C GLY A 192 -2.16 -5.47 7.37
N ASN A 193 -1.26 -6.24 7.97
CA ASN A 193 -1.65 -7.43 8.75
C ASN A 193 -2.37 -7.06 10.06
N MET A 194 -1.96 -5.96 10.72
CA MET A 194 -2.67 -5.45 11.91
C MET A 194 -4.08 -4.97 11.55
N GLN A 195 -4.23 -4.32 10.40
CA GLN A 195 -5.53 -3.90 9.90
C GLN A 195 -6.45 -5.09 9.62
N GLU A 196 -5.94 -6.14 8.95
CA GLU A 196 -6.70 -7.37 8.71
C GLU A 196 -7.10 -8.04 10.03
N LYS A 197 -6.19 -8.09 11.01
CA LYS A 197 -6.48 -8.64 12.33
C LYS A 197 -7.52 -7.82 13.08
N ALA A 198 -7.43 -6.49 13.04
CA ALA A 198 -8.43 -5.61 13.66
C ALA A 198 -9.83 -5.83 13.08
N LEU A 199 -9.92 -6.02 11.76
CA LEU A 199 -11.18 -6.34 11.09
C LEU A 199 -11.76 -7.69 11.53
N LYS A 200 -10.91 -8.71 11.69
CA LYS A 200 -11.35 -10.05 12.11
C LYS A 200 -11.75 -10.12 13.58
N ASP A 201 -10.95 -9.54 14.46
CA ASP A 201 -11.13 -9.69 15.92
C ASP A 201 -12.21 -8.76 16.47
N HIS A 202 -12.41 -7.60 15.85
CA HIS A 202 -13.34 -6.58 16.35
C HIS A 202 -14.53 -6.30 15.43
N GLY A 203 -14.64 -6.99 14.28
CA GLY A 203 -15.69 -6.72 13.27
C GLY A 203 -15.67 -5.26 12.79
N ALA A 204 -14.51 -4.61 12.87
CA ALA A 204 -14.37 -3.21 12.53
C ALA A 204 -14.73 -2.99 11.05
N SER A 205 -15.64 -2.06 10.78
CA SER A 205 -15.94 -1.62 9.43
C SER A 205 -14.72 -0.88 8.86
N ILE A 206 -14.51 -1.00 7.55
CA ILE A 206 -13.43 -0.29 6.83
C ILE A 206 -13.78 1.21 6.68
N THR A 207 -15.01 1.60 7.00
CA THR A 207 -15.50 2.98 6.93
C THR A 207 -15.17 3.79 8.17
#